data_e608a13f362c14166e9adcd55a465ef8
#
_entry.id   e608a13f362c14166e9adcd55a465ef8
#
_cell.length_a   1.000
_cell.length_b   1.000
_cell.length_c   1.000
_cell.angle_alpha   90.00
_cell.angle_beta   90.00
_cell.angle_gamma   90.00
#
_symmetry.space_group_name_H-M   'P 1'
#
loop_
_entity.id
_entity.type
_entity.pdbx_description
1 polymer ?
#
loop_
_entity_poly.entity_id
_entity_poly.type
_entity_poly.pdbx_seq_one_letter_code
_entity_poly.pdbx_strand_id
1 'polypeptide(L)'
;MIFVKECIKLGVDGFYHSTQGGESHTFDDSALFEECIKPYDLILMEEVNRSCEFNILHVCDYHGGYDDLAPFLDYPGHIVNCSLELGTGKLTAKEVSQMFDRPFMGGLDRLGTIVSGSRDEIKKAVEAECRQKSTKFLLGADCTVPSDIDWDNLKTAIAAAHDFKL
;
A
#
# COMPACT_ATOMS: atom_id res chain seq x y z
N MET A 1 -4.98 3.87 20.33
CA MET A 1 -6.47 3.80 20.50
C MET A 1 -7.13 5.16 20.76
N ILE A 2 -6.71 5.99 21.74
CA ILE A 2 -7.35 7.30 22.03
C ILE A 2 -7.39 8.20 20.79
N PHE A 3 -6.25 8.41 20.13
CA PHE A 3 -6.14 9.21 18.91
C PHE A 3 -7.11 8.75 17.80
N VAL A 4 -7.14 7.44 17.53
CA VAL A 4 -8.03 6.85 16.52
C VAL A 4 -9.49 7.15 16.83
N LYS A 5 -9.92 6.97 18.08
CA LYS A 5 -11.30 7.26 18.50
C LYS A 5 -11.66 8.75 18.37
N GLU A 6 -10.72 9.65 18.64
CA GLU A 6 -10.99 11.09 18.46
C GLU A 6 -11.09 11.45 16.97
N CYS A 7 -10.25 10.86 16.10
CA CYS A 7 -10.40 11.03 14.65
C CYS A 7 -11.78 10.55 14.15
N ILE A 8 -12.21 9.37 14.60
CA ILE A 8 -13.53 8.83 14.26
C ILE A 8 -14.66 9.78 14.70
N LYS A 9 -14.59 10.33 15.92
CA LYS A 9 -15.57 11.33 16.42
C LYS A 9 -15.59 12.61 15.58
N LEU A 10 -14.46 12.99 15.00
CA LEU A 10 -14.35 14.14 14.10
C LEU A 10 -14.89 13.87 12.70
N GLY A 11 -15.30 12.64 12.42
CA GLY A 11 -15.96 12.28 11.17
C GLY A 11 -15.01 11.96 10.02
N VAL A 12 -13.85 11.35 10.29
CA VAL A 12 -12.98 10.85 9.22
C VAL A 12 -13.68 9.70 8.48
N ASP A 13 -13.54 9.65 7.16
CA ASP A 13 -14.13 8.59 6.32
C ASP A 13 -13.43 7.25 6.51
N GLY A 14 -12.15 7.27 6.86
CA GLY A 14 -11.35 6.08 7.06
C GLY A 14 -9.89 6.35 7.39
N PHE A 15 -9.12 5.28 7.43
CA PHE A 15 -7.70 5.32 7.75
C PHE A 15 -6.86 4.61 6.69
N TYR A 16 -5.71 5.17 6.41
CA TYR A 16 -4.60 4.51 5.76
C TYR A 16 -3.67 4.00 6.87
N HIS A 17 -3.82 2.74 7.24
CA HIS A 17 -3.07 2.13 8.33
C HIS A 17 -1.78 1.53 7.79
N SER A 18 -0.65 2.01 8.28
CA SER A 18 0.68 1.52 7.93
C SER A 18 1.19 0.59 9.02
N THR A 19 1.39 -0.69 8.69
CA THR A 19 2.07 -1.66 9.56
C THR A 19 3.54 -1.78 9.19
N GLN A 20 4.39 -1.92 10.20
CA GLN A 20 5.84 -2.07 10.08
C GLN A 20 6.35 -3.06 11.14
N GLY A 21 7.61 -3.45 11.02
CA GLY A 21 8.29 -4.31 12.00
C GLY A 21 8.22 -5.80 11.66
N GLY A 22 7.53 -6.18 10.58
CA GLY A 22 7.54 -7.54 10.04
C GLY A 22 8.46 -7.69 8.83
N GLU A 23 9.25 -6.65 8.51
CA GLU A 23 10.22 -6.69 7.40
C GLU A 23 11.27 -7.78 7.62
N SER A 24 11.66 -8.46 6.54
CA SER A 24 12.73 -9.44 6.57
C SER A 24 13.99 -8.83 7.17
N HIS A 25 14.61 -9.54 8.08
CA HIS A 25 15.82 -9.09 8.79
C HIS A 25 15.65 -7.92 9.77
N THR A 26 14.45 -7.43 10.05
CA THR A 26 14.21 -6.44 11.12
C THR A 26 14.41 -7.07 12.49
N PHE A 27 13.97 -8.31 12.66
CA PHE A 27 14.20 -9.10 13.86
C PHE A 27 14.86 -10.44 13.50
N ASP A 28 15.78 -10.91 14.36
CA ASP A 28 16.36 -12.26 14.23
C ASP A 28 15.30 -13.37 14.42
N ASP A 29 14.21 -13.05 15.11
CA ASP A 29 13.08 -13.95 15.37
C ASP A 29 11.77 -13.28 14.89
N SER A 30 11.16 -13.87 13.88
CA SER A 30 9.87 -13.42 13.34
C SER A 30 8.72 -13.49 14.35
N ALA A 31 8.86 -14.31 15.41
CA ALA A 31 7.87 -14.36 16.49
C ALA A 31 7.71 -13.01 17.21
N LEU A 32 8.74 -12.16 17.24
CA LEU A 32 8.64 -10.83 17.83
C LEU A 32 7.60 -9.93 17.15
N PHE A 33 7.49 -10.01 15.83
CA PHE A 33 6.42 -9.30 15.11
C PHE A 33 5.04 -9.82 15.51
N GLU A 34 4.85 -11.14 15.50
CA GLU A 34 3.58 -11.78 15.84
C GLU A 34 3.14 -11.55 17.30
N GLU A 35 4.10 -11.46 18.23
CA GLU A 35 3.81 -11.29 19.66
C GLU A 35 3.74 -9.82 20.10
N CYS A 36 4.57 -8.96 19.52
CA CYS A 36 4.79 -7.61 20.06
C CYS A 36 4.20 -6.48 19.19
N ILE A 37 3.90 -6.72 17.91
CA ILE A 37 3.43 -5.68 17.00
C ILE A 37 2.02 -6.01 16.50
N LYS A 38 1.87 -7.13 15.82
CA LYS A 38 0.62 -7.54 15.16
C LYS A 38 -0.62 -7.48 16.06
N PRO A 39 -0.60 -7.93 17.34
CA PRO A 39 -1.80 -7.88 18.17
C PRO A 39 -2.31 -6.45 18.43
N TYR A 40 -1.40 -5.48 18.49
CA TYR A 40 -1.77 -4.07 18.69
C TYR A 40 -2.27 -3.42 17.40
N ASP A 41 -1.69 -3.76 16.27
CA ASP A 41 -2.17 -3.36 14.95
C ASP A 41 -3.60 -3.87 14.73
N LEU A 42 -3.85 -5.15 15.00
CA LEU A 42 -5.17 -5.76 14.83
C LEU A 42 -6.23 -5.08 15.71
N ILE A 43 -5.93 -4.77 16.97
CA ILE A 43 -6.84 -4.02 17.85
C ILE A 43 -7.22 -2.66 17.25
N LEU A 44 -6.25 -1.94 16.66
CA LEU A 44 -6.48 -0.65 16.03
C LEU A 44 -7.31 -0.80 14.74
N MET A 45 -6.92 -1.75 13.89
CA MET A 45 -7.55 -1.95 12.60
C MET A 45 -8.97 -2.50 12.70
N GLU A 46 -9.25 -3.37 13.67
CA GLU A 46 -10.60 -3.83 13.96
C GLU A 46 -11.52 -2.68 14.39
N GLU A 47 -11.02 -1.76 15.24
CA GLU A 47 -11.78 -0.58 15.65
C GLU A 47 -12.10 0.32 14.44
N VAL A 48 -11.10 0.64 13.61
CA VAL A 48 -11.35 1.49 12.44
C VAL A 48 -12.22 0.78 11.40
N ASN A 49 -12.05 -0.52 11.19
CA ASN A 49 -12.84 -1.28 10.23
C ASN A 49 -14.32 -1.39 10.61
N ARG A 50 -14.61 -1.39 11.93
CA ARG A 50 -15.97 -1.37 12.44
C ARG A 50 -16.61 0.02 12.38
N SER A 51 -15.80 1.09 12.49
CA SER A 51 -16.27 2.44 12.73
C SER A 51 -16.20 3.37 11.51
N CYS A 52 -15.45 2.98 10.47
CA CYS A 52 -15.23 3.78 9.27
C CYS A 52 -15.65 3.02 8.02
N GLU A 53 -16.12 3.75 7.00
CA GLU A 53 -16.62 3.16 5.77
C GLU A 53 -15.51 2.62 4.87
N PHE A 54 -14.29 3.21 4.96
CA PHE A 54 -13.22 2.90 4.04
C PHE A 54 -11.84 2.91 4.72
N ASN A 55 -11.14 1.78 4.69
CA ASN A 55 -9.82 1.64 5.30
C ASN A 55 -8.85 0.92 4.37
N ILE A 56 -7.61 1.36 4.37
CA ILE A 56 -6.51 0.80 3.59
C ILE A 56 -5.48 0.19 4.55
N LEU A 57 -5.15 -1.07 4.33
CA LEU A 57 -3.97 -1.70 4.91
C LEU A 57 -2.76 -1.36 4.03
N HIS A 58 -1.75 -0.72 4.59
CA HIS A 58 -0.45 -0.54 3.97
C HIS A 58 0.60 -1.40 4.67
N VAL A 59 1.11 -2.42 3.97
CA VAL A 59 2.27 -3.19 4.42
C VAL A 59 3.51 -2.40 3.99
N CYS A 60 4.10 -1.67 4.94
CA CYS A 60 5.09 -0.65 4.65
C CYS A 60 6.51 -1.23 4.61
N ASP A 61 7.18 -1.09 3.48
CA ASP A 61 8.56 -1.52 3.25
C ASP A 61 9.58 -0.38 3.33
N TYR A 62 9.21 0.73 3.99
CA TYR A 62 10.05 1.92 4.07
C TYR A 62 11.44 1.68 4.67
N HIS A 63 11.53 0.78 5.65
CA HIS A 63 12.77 0.43 6.35
C HIS A 63 13.38 -0.91 5.92
N GLY A 64 12.68 -1.68 5.12
CA GLY A 64 13.14 -2.97 4.63
C GLY A 64 12.04 -3.75 3.94
N GLY A 65 12.42 -4.62 3.00
CA GLY A 65 11.47 -5.44 2.25
C GLY A 65 10.95 -6.64 3.04
N TYR A 66 9.99 -7.31 2.47
CA TYR A 66 9.38 -8.54 2.98
C TYR A 66 9.75 -9.72 2.09
N ASP A 67 9.87 -10.91 2.66
CA ASP A 67 10.04 -12.15 1.89
C ASP A 67 8.69 -12.69 1.41
N ASP A 68 7.64 -12.48 2.19
CA ASP A 68 6.26 -12.79 1.83
C ASP A 68 5.24 -11.89 2.54
N LEU A 69 3.97 -12.00 2.17
CA LEU A 69 2.87 -11.21 2.74
C LEU A 69 1.94 -12.04 3.65
N ALA A 70 2.25 -13.32 3.89
CA ALA A 70 1.41 -14.22 4.67
C ALA A 70 1.08 -13.70 6.08
N PRO A 71 2.01 -13.05 6.81
CA PRO A 71 1.75 -12.51 8.15
C PRO A 71 0.63 -11.46 8.20
N PHE A 72 0.26 -10.87 7.06
CA PHE A 72 -0.69 -9.74 6.97
C PHE A 72 -2.06 -10.12 6.40
N LEU A 73 -2.29 -11.38 6.03
CA LEU A 73 -3.52 -11.79 5.33
C LEU A 73 -4.77 -11.69 6.22
N ASP A 74 -4.62 -11.78 7.52
CA ASP A 74 -5.68 -11.66 8.53
C ASP A 74 -5.96 -10.21 8.97
N TYR A 75 -5.16 -9.24 8.51
CA TYR A 75 -5.40 -7.83 8.80
C TYR A 75 -6.69 -7.35 8.13
N PRO A 76 -7.59 -6.66 8.86
CA PRO A 76 -8.78 -6.09 8.27
C PRO A 76 -8.45 -4.89 7.35
N GLY A 77 -9.43 -4.49 6.55
CA GLY A 77 -9.33 -3.36 5.62
C GLY A 77 -10.04 -3.65 4.31
N HIS A 78 -10.37 -2.62 3.56
CA HIS A 78 -11.10 -2.71 2.31
C HIS A 78 -10.18 -2.79 1.09
N ILE A 79 -8.96 -2.27 1.22
CA ILE A 79 -7.91 -2.26 0.19
C ILE A 79 -6.60 -2.66 0.83
N VAL A 80 -5.71 -3.29 0.06
CA VAL A 80 -4.32 -3.53 0.44
C VAL A 80 -3.39 -2.71 -0.45
N ASN A 81 -2.39 -2.10 0.17
CA ASN A 81 -1.27 -1.42 -0.48
C ASN A 81 0.04 -2.00 0.05
N CYS A 82 0.91 -2.41 -0.83
CA CYS A 82 2.24 -2.95 -0.52
C CYS A 82 3.15 -2.87 -1.73
N SER A 83 4.44 -3.11 -1.53
CA SER A 83 5.37 -3.38 -2.63
C SER A 83 5.02 -4.69 -3.34
N LEU A 84 5.23 -4.73 -4.65
CA LEU A 84 5.15 -5.94 -5.46
C LEU A 84 6.50 -6.68 -5.52
N GLU A 85 7.57 -6.04 -5.11
CA GLU A 85 8.92 -6.62 -5.03
C GLU A 85 9.13 -7.22 -3.65
N LEU A 86 9.29 -8.54 -3.58
CA LEU A 86 9.57 -9.28 -2.36
C LEU A 86 10.96 -9.91 -2.41
N GLY A 87 11.52 -10.24 -1.27
CA GLY A 87 12.81 -10.95 -1.22
C GLY A 87 12.83 -12.30 -1.95
N THR A 88 11.67 -12.94 -2.07
CA THR A 88 11.50 -14.22 -2.78
C THR A 88 11.09 -14.07 -4.25
N GLY A 89 10.82 -12.85 -4.73
CA GLY A 89 10.43 -12.59 -6.11
C GLY A 89 9.44 -11.44 -6.26
N LYS A 90 8.87 -11.31 -7.45
CA LYS A 90 7.92 -10.25 -7.78
C LYS A 90 6.51 -10.81 -7.91
N LEU A 91 5.56 -10.14 -7.25
CA LEU A 91 4.13 -10.39 -7.40
C LEU A 91 3.50 -9.44 -8.44
N THR A 92 2.38 -9.83 -8.97
CA THR A 92 1.49 -8.95 -9.74
C THR A 92 0.41 -8.37 -8.85
N ALA A 93 -0.13 -7.22 -9.23
CA ALA A 93 -1.29 -6.60 -8.56
C ALA A 93 -2.48 -7.58 -8.44
N LYS A 94 -2.66 -8.44 -9.45
CA LYS A 94 -3.71 -9.47 -9.44
C LYS A 94 -3.46 -10.54 -8.38
N GLU A 95 -2.23 -11.01 -8.24
CA GLU A 95 -1.88 -12.02 -7.22
C GLU A 95 -2.08 -11.47 -5.81
N VAL A 96 -1.61 -10.24 -5.53
CA VAL A 96 -1.85 -9.59 -4.24
C VAL A 96 -3.34 -9.42 -3.97
N SER A 97 -4.11 -8.94 -4.97
CA SER A 97 -5.57 -8.81 -4.82
C SER A 97 -6.26 -10.15 -4.54
N GLN A 98 -5.77 -11.25 -5.12
CA GLN A 98 -6.30 -12.59 -4.86
C GLN A 98 -5.89 -13.13 -3.48
N MET A 99 -4.63 -12.91 -3.06
CA MET A 99 -4.14 -13.33 -1.74
C MET A 99 -4.94 -12.70 -0.61
N PHE A 100 -5.22 -11.40 -0.71
CA PHE A 100 -5.96 -10.65 0.31
C PHE A 100 -7.48 -10.66 0.10
N ASP A 101 -7.99 -11.21 -1.00
CA ASP A 101 -9.40 -11.14 -1.43
C ASP A 101 -9.98 -9.72 -1.38
N ARG A 102 -9.19 -8.73 -1.80
CA ARG A 102 -9.59 -7.31 -1.83
C ARG A 102 -8.86 -6.53 -2.92
N PRO A 103 -9.34 -5.32 -3.29
CA PRO A 103 -8.64 -4.46 -4.24
C PRO A 103 -7.20 -4.17 -3.81
N PHE A 104 -6.31 -4.14 -4.79
CA PHE A 104 -4.92 -3.69 -4.61
C PHE A 104 -4.78 -2.23 -5.00
N MET A 105 -4.03 -1.47 -4.21
CA MET A 105 -3.57 -0.12 -4.52
C MET A 105 -2.05 -0.11 -4.63
N GLY A 106 -1.49 0.46 -5.70
CA GLY A 106 -0.04 0.51 -5.90
C GLY A 106 0.33 0.54 -7.37
N GLY A 107 1.44 -0.11 -7.71
CA GLY A 107 1.96 -0.30 -9.07
C GLY A 107 3.09 0.64 -9.43
N LEU A 108 3.18 1.84 -8.86
CA LEU A 108 4.29 2.75 -9.10
C LEU A 108 5.34 2.62 -7.98
N ASP A 109 6.58 2.31 -8.36
CA ASP A 109 7.72 2.35 -7.44
C ASP A 109 7.94 3.78 -6.94
N ARG A 110 7.88 3.95 -5.61
CA ARG A 110 8.01 5.24 -4.92
C ARG A 110 9.33 5.97 -5.16
N LEU A 111 10.39 5.25 -5.54
CA LEU A 111 11.72 5.80 -5.86
C LEU A 111 12.04 5.71 -7.37
N GLY A 112 11.13 5.16 -8.16
CA GLY A 112 11.31 4.88 -9.57
C GLY A 112 10.96 6.05 -10.50
N THR A 113 10.34 5.71 -11.61
CA THR A 113 10.03 6.65 -12.71
C THR A 113 9.19 7.85 -12.27
N ILE A 114 8.30 7.68 -11.27
CA ILE A 114 7.48 8.78 -10.75
C ILE A 114 8.31 9.91 -10.13
N VAL A 115 9.52 9.60 -9.64
CA VAL A 115 10.42 10.58 -9.00
C VAL A 115 11.36 11.19 -10.01
N SER A 116 12.01 10.38 -10.84
CA SER A 116 13.15 10.79 -11.66
C SER A 116 12.89 10.77 -13.17
N GLY A 117 11.77 10.25 -13.61
CA GLY A 117 11.44 10.10 -15.02
C GLY A 117 10.96 11.40 -15.68
N SER A 118 11.11 11.48 -16.99
CA SER A 118 10.46 12.49 -17.81
C SER A 118 8.94 12.29 -17.83
N ARG A 119 8.19 13.31 -18.24
CA ARG A 119 6.73 13.23 -18.39
C ARG A 119 6.27 12.05 -19.25
N ASP A 120 7.00 11.78 -20.33
CA ASP A 120 6.65 10.68 -21.25
C ASP A 120 6.95 9.31 -20.64
N GLU A 121 8.01 9.18 -19.86
CA GLU A 121 8.32 7.94 -19.11
C GLU A 121 7.28 7.69 -18.02
N ILE A 122 6.89 8.73 -17.27
CA ILE A 122 5.83 8.62 -16.26
C ILE A 122 4.51 8.17 -16.89
N LYS A 123 4.11 8.78 -18.02
CA LYS A 123 2.89 8.36 -18.74
C LYS A 123 2.95 6.89 -19.16
N LYS A 124 4.07 6.46 -19.73
CA LYS A 124 4.27 5.06 -20.15
C LYS A 124 4.21 4.10 -18.97
N ALA A 125 4.82 4.46 -17.82
CA ALA A 125 4.77 3.65 -16.62
C ALA A 125 3.33 3.51 -16.11
N VAL A 126 2.59 4.61 -16.00
CA VAL A 126 1.17 4.63 -15.61
C VAL A 126 0.31 3.78 -16.56
N GLU A 127 0.49 3.94 -17.88
CA GLU A 127 -0.25 3.15 -18.86
C GLU A 127 0.07 1.65 -18.74
N ALA A 128 1.31 1.29 -18.49
CA ALA A 128 1.71 -0.10 -18.31
C ALA A 128 1.00 -0.73 -17.12
N GLU A 129 0.96 -0.04 -15.97
CA GLU A 129 0.26 -0.49 -14.78
C GLU A 129 -1.27 -0.57 -15.01
N CYS A 130 -1.85 0.45 -15.63
CA CYS A 130 -3.27 0.46 -15.96
C CYS A 130 -3.68 -0.67 -16.93
N ARG A 131 -2.80 -1.12 -17.82
CA ARG A 131 -3.06 -2.26 -18.73
C ARG A 131 -3.02 -3.59 -18.03
N GLN A 132 -2.22 -3.75 -16.96
CA GLN A 132 -2.12 -4.99 -16.19
C GLN A 132 -3.27 -5.18 -15.19
N LYS A 133 -4.16 -4.20 -15.08
CA LYS A 133 -5.19 -4.16 -14.06
C LYS A 133 -6.11 -5.37 -14.03
N SER A 134 -6.40 -5.80 -12.82
CA SER A 134 -7.65 -6.49 -12.51
C SER A 134 -8.77 -5.44 -12.35
N THR A 135 -10.02 -5.87 -12.34
CA THR A 135 -11.17 -4.98 -12.05
C THR A 135 -11.14 -4.38 -10.64
N LYS A 136 -10.20 -4.81 -9.79
CA LYS A 136 -10.03 -4.41 -8.39
C LYS A 136 -8.64 -3.77 -8.20
N PHE A 137 -8.37 -2.66 -8.89
CA PHE A 137 -7.08 -1.98 -8.87
C PHE A 137 -7.23 -0.47 -8.70
N LEU A 138 -6.42 0.13 -7.84
CA LEU A 138 -6.22 1.56 -7.70
C LEU A 138 -4.75 1.87 -7.99
N LEU A 139 -4.50 2.79 -8.93
CA LEU A 139 -3.14 3.26 -9.15
C LEU A 139 -2.65 4.07 -7.96
N GLY A 140 -1.47 3.76 -7.47
CA GLY A 140 -0.79 4.45 -6.39
C GLY A 140 0.69 4.17 -6.38
N ALA A 141 1.44 4.79 -5.48
CA ALA A 141 2.78 4.36 -5.14
C ALA A 141 2.72 3.15 -4.20
N ASP A 142 3.75 2.33 -4.24
CA ASP A 142 3.91 1.16 -3.36
C ASP A 142 4.13 1.56 -1.89
N CYS A 143 4.79 2.71 -1.65
CA CYS A 143 5.02 3.26 -0.33
C CYS A 143 5.11 4.79 -0.39
N THR A 144 5.58 5.43 0.68
CA THR A 144 5.77 6.88 0.80
C THR A 144 6.73 7.42 -0.23
N VAL A 145 6.27 8.30 -1.10
CA VAL A 145 7.13 9.03 -2.05
C VAL A 145 8.02 10.04 -1.33
N PRO A 146 9.20 10.39 -1.88
CA PRO A 146 10.07 11.42 -1.31
C PRO A 146 9.36 12.75 -1.08
N SER A 147 9.67 13.42 0.03
CA SER A 147 9.04 14.70 0.39
C SER A 147 9.35 15.84 -0.57
N ASP A 148 10.41 15.70 -1.34
CA ASP A 148 10.89 16.64 -2.35
C ASP A 148 10.54 16.23 -3.80
N ILE A 149 9.65 15.24 -3.96
CA ILE A 149 9.16 14.85 -5.29
C ILE A 149 8.57 16.05 -6.05
N ASP A 150 8.89 16.15 -7.33
CA ASP A 150 8.31 17.18 -8.19
C ASP A 150 6.79 16.97 -8.31
N TRP A 151 6.03 17.98 -7.88
CA TRP A 151 4.57 17.96 -7.99
C TRP A 151 4.06 17.81 -9.43
N ASP A 152 4.82 18.26 -10.43
CA ASP A 152 4.45 18.09 -11.84
C ASP A 152 4.54 16.62 -12.27
N ASN A 153 5.42 15.83 -11.65
CA ASN A 153 5.47 14.39 -11.87
C ASN A 153 4.21 13.71 -11.34
N LEU A 154 3.78 14.05 -10.10
CA LEU A 154 2.53 13.53 -9.53
C LEU A 154 1.31 13.92 -10.38
N LYS A 155 1.21 15.19 -10.79
CA LYS A 155 0.14 15.66 -11.68
C LYS A 155 0.15 14.92 -13.01
N THR A 156 1.33 14.66 -13.57
CA THR A 156 1.49 13.90 -14.82
C THR A 156 0.99 12.48 -14.66
N ALA A 157 1.32 11.81 -13.56
CA ALA A 157 0.86 10.45 -13.27
C ALA A 157 -0.67 10.39 -13.11
N ILE A 158 -1.25 11.33 -12.34
CA ILE A 158 -2.69 11.43 -12.12
C ILE A 158 -3.43 11.67 -13.45
N ALA A 159 -2.96 12.65 -14.24
CA ALA A 159 -3.57 12.95 -15.53
C ALA A 159 -3.51 11.75 -16.49
N ALA A 160 -2.36 11.08 -16.56
CA ALA A 160 -2.21 9.89 -17.40
C ALA A 160 -3.15 8.75 -17.00
N ALA A 161 -3.37 8.56 -15.69
CA ALA A 161 -4.31 7.56 -15.19
C ALA A 161 -5.77 7.89 -15.56
N HIS A 162 -6.17 9.16 -15.44
CA HIS A 162 -7.51 9.62 -15.81
C HIS A 162 -7.77 9.59 -17.32
N ASP A 163 -6.76 9.87 -18.13
CA ASP A 163 -6.84 9.87 -19.59
C ASP A 163 -6.79 8.45 -20.18
N PHE A 164 -6.36 7.47 -19.40
CA PHE A 164 -6.25 6.08 -19.85
C PHE A 164 -7.61 5.50 -20.20
N LYS A 165 -7.74 5.06 -21.45
CA LYS A 165 -8.92 4.35 -21.97
C LYS A 165 -8.56 2.91 -22.28
N LEU A 166 -9.43 2.00 -21.87
CA LEU A 166 -9.35 0.58 -22.23
C LEU A 166 -9.60 0.37 -23.71
#